data_36aae34d2fc4f8467005d50659bcee5f
#
_entry.id   36aae34d2fc4f8467005d50659bcee5f
#
_cell.length_a   1.000
_cell.length_b   1.000
_cell.length_c   1.000
_cell.angle_alpha   90.00
_cell.angle_beta   90.00
_cell.angle_gamma   90.00
#
_symmetry.space_group_name_H-M   'P 1'
#
loop_
_entity.id
_entity.type
_entity.pdbx_description
1 polymer ?
#
loop_
_entity_poly.entity_id
_entity_poly.type
_entity_poly.pdbx_seq_one_letter_code
_entity_poly.pdbx_strand_id
1 'polypeptide(L)'
;DGIALGPDYPGNAFLAFQRRLLDFQQRGFLLAMCSKNNALDVDEVLQRHPHAILRREHFAAMRVNWESKPDNLVSLAAELNLGLDSFVFVDDSDHECAAVRHQLPDVEVIQVPSRAVEVPSCLDHLVRLELLSLTAEDREKTAMYARERERQAFIEGAASASGSSADYLQRLQMRMQ
;
A
#
# COMPACT_ATOMS: atom_id res chain seq x y z
N ASP A 1 22.78 4.31 1.18
CA ASP A 1 22.23 5.48 1.88
C ASP A 1 21.12 4.98 2.81
N GLY A 2 21.20 5.38 4.09
CA GLY A 2 20.29 4.89 5.11
C GLY A 2 18.90 5.53 5.00
N ILE A 3 17.88 4.80 5.50
CA ILE A 3 16.51 5.31 5.56
C ILE A 3 16.44 6.45 6.58
N ALA A 4 16.04 7.64 6.13
CA ALA A 4 15.93 8.82 6.98
C ALA A 4 14.60 8.80 7.79
N LEU A 5 14.47 7.85 8.73
CA LEU A 5 13.36 7.81 9.69
C LEU A 5 13.91 7.99 11.10
N GLY A 6 13.41 8.99 11.82
CA GLY A 6 13.88 9.24 13.18
C GLY A 6 13.21 10.48 13.79
N PRO A 7 13.46 10.76 15.10
CA PRO A 7 12.86 11.90 15.78
C PRO A 7 13.39 13.25 15.28
N ASP A 8 14.60 13.24 14.70
CA ASP A 8 15.27 14.44 14.22
C ASP A 8 14.97 14.73 12.75
N TYR A 9 15.19 15.97 12.32
CA TYR A 9 15.05 16.38 10.92
C TYR A 9 16.17 15.76 10.04
N PRO A 10 15.84 15.27 8.83
CA PRO A 10 14.55 15.27 8.14
C PRO A 10 13.62 14.08 8.51
N GLY A 11 14.06 13.13 9.32
CA GLY A 11 13.35 11.90 9.66
C GLY A 11 11.97 12.14 10.27
N ASN A 12 11.82 13.14 11.12
CA ASN A 12 10.56 13.52 11.76
C ASN A 12 9.47 13.95 10.76
N ALA A 13 9.84 14.55 9.63
CA ALA A 13 8.91 14.91 8.56
C ALA A 13 8.33 13.65 7.89
N PHE A 14 9.18 12.66 7.61
CA PHE A 14 8.73 11.38 7.04
C PHE A 14 7.89 10.57 8.04
N LEU A 15 8.17 10.67 9.35
CA LEU A 15 7.31 10.09 10.37
C LEU A 15 5.93 10.76 10.40
N ALA A 16 5.88 12.09 10.28
CA ALA A 16 4.62 12.83 10.21
C ALA A 16 3.80 12.42 8.97
N PHE A 17 4.46 12.23 7.82
CA PHE A 17 3.82 11.72 6.61
C PHE A 17 3.25 10.30 6.80
N GLN A 18 4.02 9.39 7.41
CA GLN A 18 3.52 8.04 7.71
C GLN A 18 2.31 8.06 8.65
N ARG A 19 2.28 8.95 9.65
CA ARG A 19 1.11 9.14 10.53
C ARG A 19 -0.11 9.59 9.73
N ARG A 20 0.09 10.50 8.77
CA ARG A 20 -0.98 10.97 7.90
C ARG A 20 -1.55 9.85 7.03
N LEU A 21 -0.68 9.00 6.45
CA LEU A 21 -1.12 7.83 5.69
C LEU A 21 -1.88 6.84 6.58
N LEU A 22 -1.43 6.60 7.81
CA LEU A 22 -2.12 5.74 8.76
C LEU A 22 -3.50 6.30 9.14
N ASP A 23 -3.64 7.63 9.31
CA ASP A 23 -4.93 8.29 9.54
C ASP A 23 -5.89 8.06 8.35
N PHE A 24 -5.43 8.17 7.11
CA PHE A 24 -6.24 7.83 5.95
C PHE A 24 -6.67 6.36 5.96
N GLN A 25 -5.76 5.44 6.28
CA GLN A 25 -6.08 4.01 6.38
C GLN A 25 -7.16 3.76 7.45
N GLN A 26 -7.07 4.41 8.61
CA GLN A 26 -8.08 4.32 9.67
C GLN A 26 -9.43 4.92 9.27
N ARG A 27 -9.42 5.84 8.32
CA ARG A 27 -10.61 6.45 7.71
C ARG A 27 -11.18 5.63 6.55
N GLY A 28 -10.65 4.43 6.28
CA GLY A 28 -11.17 3.50 5.28
C GLY A 28 -10.47 3.56 3.91
N PHE A 29 -9.42 4.37 3.73
CA PHE A 29 -8.61 4.32 2.53
C PHE A 29 -7.72 3.07 2.53
N LEU A 30 -7.60 2.42 1.38
CA LEU A 30 -6.65 1.33 1.21
C LEU A 30 -5.27 1.90 0.89
N LEU A 31 -4.28 1.51 1.67
CA LEU A 31 -2.89 1.80 1.33
C LEU A 31 -2.34 0.67 0.46
N ALA A 32 -1.69 1.03 -0.63
CA ALA A 32 -0.92 0.11 -1.46
C ALA A 32 0.51 0.63 -1.61
N MET A 33 1.46 -0.28 -1.67
CA MET A 33 2.87 0.09 -1.90
C MET A 33 3.26 -0.24 -3.34
N CYS A 34 3.85 0.75 -4.02
CA CYS A 34 4.43 0.61 -5.34
C CYS A 34 5.86 1.16 -5.29
N SER A 35 6.87 0.32 -5.18
CA SER A 35 8.26 0.73 -4.95
C SER A 35 9.22 -0.01 -5.86
N LYS A 36 10.13 0.75 -6.51
CA LYS A 36 11.30 0.19 -7.19
C LYS A 36 12.41 -0.02 -6.18
N ASN A 37 12.40 -1.19 -5.55
CA ASN A 37 13.34 -1.54 -4.51
C ASN A 37 13.50 -3.06 -4.40
N ASN A 38 14.45 -3.52 -3.59
CA ASN A 38 14.58 -4.90 -3.20
C ASN A 38 13.48 -5.25 -2.15
N ALA A 39 12.71 -6.28 -2.41
CA ALA A 39 11.60 -6.68 -1.53
C ALA A 39 12.06 -7.05 -0.11
N LEU A 40 13.23 -7.69 0.03
CA LEU A 40 13.78 -8.07 1.34
C LEU A 40 14.14 -6.85 2.19
N ASP A 41 14.72 -5.81 1.57
CA ASP A 41 15.10 -4.60 2.28
C ASP A 41 13.86 -3.82 2.76
N VAL A 42 12.83 -3.77 1.93
CA VAL A 42 11.54 -3.14 2.30
C VAL A 42 10.86 -3.93 3.43
N ASP A 43 10.83 -5.25 3.35
CA ASP A 43 10.25 -6.09 4.41
C ASP A 43 11.03 -5.94 5.73
N GLU A 44 12.35 -5.84 5.70
CA GLU A 44 13.15 -5.58 6.91
C GLU A 44 12.79 -4.25 7.56
N VAL A 45 12.63 -3.20 6.75
CA VAL A 45 12.22 -1.88 7.25
C VAL A 45 10.82 -1.93 7.87
N LEU A 46 9.84 -2.51 7.18
CA LEU A 46 8.47 -2.60 7.66
C LEU A 46 8.34 -3.44 8.94
N GLN A 47 9.22 -4.42 9.14
CA GLN A 47 9.18 -5.31 10.29
C GLN A 47 10.02 -4.81 11.46
N ARG A 48 11.22 -4.25 11.20
CA ARG A 48 12.26 -4.07 12.22
C ARG A 48 12.69 -2.65 12.47
N HIS A 49 12.43 -1.71 11.54
CA HIS A 49 12.92 -0.34 11.75
C HIS A 49 12.22 0.30 12.97
N PRO A 50 12.97 0.77 13.99
CA PRO A 50 12.42 1.17 15.29
C PRO A 50 11.47 2.37 15.18
N HIS A 51 11.67 3.24 14.20
CA HIS A 51 10.86 4.44 14.00
C HIS A 51 9.81 4.31 12.90
N ALA A 52 9.74 3.20 12.16
CA ALA A 52 8.70 3.02 11.15
C ALA A 52 7.33 2.93 11.82
N ILE A 53 6.39 3.74 11.36
CA ILE A 53 4.99 3.77 11.81
C ILE A 53 4.16 2.81 10.98
N LEU A 54 4.33 2.88 9.66
CA LEU A 54 3.68 1.94 8.75
C LEU A 54 4.36 0.58 8.86
N ARG A 55 3.53 -0.46 8.92
CA ARG A 55 3.89 -1.86 8.99
C ARG A 55 3.25 -2.60 7.82
N ARG A 56 3.69 -3.84 7.58
CA ARG A 56 3.17 -4.67 6.49
C ARG A 56 1.65 -4.80 6.49
N GLU A 57 1.06 -4.96 7.67
CA GLU A 57 -0.39 -5.11 7.86
C GLU A 57 -1.22 -3.88 7.47
N HIS A 58 -0.61 -2.71 7.37
CA HIS A 58 -1.31 -1.50 6.94
C HIS A 58 -1.54 -1.44 5.42
N PHE A 59 -0.83 -2.26 4.64
CA PHE A 59 -0.93 -2.28 3.19
C PHE A 59 -1.87 -3.39 2.69
N ALA A 60 -2.87 -3.00 1.93
CA ALA A 60 -3.80 -3.93 1.28
C ALA A 60 -3.11 -4.76 0.19
N ALA A 61 -2.21 -4.15 -0.59
CA ALA A 61 -1.41 -4.81 -1.61
C ALA A 61 -0.04 -4.14 -1.76
N MET A 62 0.94 -4.88 -2.30
CA MET A 62 2.30 -4.34 -2.47
C MET A 62 2.90 -4.82 -3.80
N ARG A 63 3.58 -3.89 -4.49
CA ARG A 63 4.47 -4.14 -5.64
C ARG A 63 5.84 -3.56 -5.31
N VAL A 64 6.76 -4.41 -4.93
CA VAL A 64 8.15 -4.05 -4.65
C VAL A 64 9.03 -4.83 -5.63
N ASN A 65 9.31 -4.20 -6.76
CA ASN A 65 10.04 -4.79 -7.88
C ASN A 65 10.62 -3.67 -8.75
N TRP A 66 11.28 -4.04 -9.85
CA TRP A 66 11.90 -3.11 -10.79
C TRP A 66 11.08 -2.87 -12.06
N GLU A 67 9.84 -3.33 -12.09
CA GLU A 67 8.89 -3.07 -13.18
C GLU A 67 8.44 -1.62 -13.23
N SER A 68 7.78 -1.22 -14.32
CA SER A 68 7.28 0.15 -14.44
C SER A 68 6.21 0.45 -13.40
N LYS A 69 6.16 1.69 -12.90
CA LYS A 69 5.11 2.12 -11.96
C LYS A 69 3.70 2.01 -12.57
N PRO A 70 3.47 2.41 -13.84
CA PRO A 70 2.18 2.23 -14.48
C PRO A 70 1.71 0.76 -14.50
N ASP A 71 2.58 -0.19 -14.88
CA ASP A 71 2.22 -1.61 -14.92
C ASP A 71 1.90 -2.15 -13.53
N ASN A 72 2.68 -1.75 -12.53
CA ASN A 72 2.44 -2.08 -11.14
C ASN A 72 1.11 -1.52 -10.62
N LEU A 73 0.73 -0.29 -11.00
CA LEU A 73 -0.55 0.30 -10.62
C LEU A 73 -1.73 -0.43 -11.26
N VAL A 74 -1.64 -0.81 -12.54
CA VAL A 74 -2.65 -1.63 -13.20
C VAL A 74 -2.80 -2.99 -12.50
N SER A 75 -1.69 -3.62 -12.14
CA SER A 75 -1.69 -4.88 -11.40
C SER A 75 -2.30 -4.75 -9.99
N LEU A 76 -2.02 -3.66 -9.28
CA LEU A 76 -2.63 -3.35 -7.97
C LEU A 76 -4.14 -3.10 -8.11
N ALA A 77 -4.57 -2.37 -9.13
CA ALA A 77 -5.97 -2.10 -9.41
C ALA A 77 -6.75 -3.41 -9.67
N ALA A 78 -6.17 -4.32 -10.45
CA ALA A 78 -6.75 -5.63 -10.70
C ALA A 78 -6.84 -6.48 -9.43
N GLU A 79 -5.78 -6.55 -8.62
CA GLU A 79 -5.76 -7.30 -7.35
C GLU A 79 -6.78 -6.78 -6.35
N LEU A 80 -6.91 -5.45 -6.23
CA LEU A 80 -7.82 -4.80 -5.31
C LEU A 80 -9.25 -4.67 -5.85
N ASN A 81 -9.49 -5.06 -7.10
CA ASN A 81 -10.75 -4.89 -7.80
C ASN A 81 -11.28 -3.45 -7.76
N LEU A 82 -10.40 -2.49 -8.04
CA LEU A 82 -10.67 -1.06 -8.03
C LEU A 82 -10.40 -0.45 -9.41
N GLY A 83 -11.15 0.60 -9.78
CA GLY A 83 -10.85 1.41 -10.94
C GLY A 83 -9.61 2.29 -10.72
N LEU A 84 -8.85 2.56 -11.79
CA LEU A 84 -7.68 3.44 -11.74
C LEU A 84 -8.03 4.87 -11.29
N ASP A 85 -9.25 5.33 -11.57
CA ASP A 85 -9.81 6.59 -11.12
C ASP A 85 -9.96 6.72 -9.59
N SER A 86 -9.88 5.58 -8.88
CA SER A 86 -9.88 5.53 -7.41
C SER A 86 -8.49 5.66 -6.79
N PHE A 87 -7.43 5.70 -7.62
CA PHE A 87 -6.06 5.74 -7.14
C PHE A 87 -5.53 7.17 -7.00
N VAL A 88 -4.79 7.38 -5.92
CA VAL A 88 -3.89 8.52 -5.75
C VAL A 88 -2.47 7.94 -5.67
N PHE A 89 -1.65 8.26 -6.66
CA PHE A 89 -0.25 7.85 -6.72
C PHE A 89 0.64 8.94 -6.14
N VAL A 90 1.47 8.59 -5.18
CA VAL A 90 2.37 9.51 -4.47
C VAL A 90 3.81 9.03 -4.64
N ASP A 91 4.66 9.82 -5.27
CA ASP A 91 6.06 9.48 -5.54
C ASP A 91 6.93 10.75 -5.55
N ASP A 92 8.20 10.64 -5.20
CA ASP A 92 9.15 11.75 -5.19
C ASP A 92 9.88 11.92 -6.54
N SER A 93 9.83 10.92 -7.41
CA SER A 93 10.49 10.93 -8.72
C SER A 93 9.66 11.66 -9.76
N ASP A 94 10.21 12.75 -10.32
CA ASP A 94 9.65 13.46 -11.48
C ASP A 94 9.34 12.50 -12.65
N HIS A 95 10.29 11.60 -12.92
CA HIS A 95 10.18 10.64 -14.00
C HIS A 95 9.02 9.67 -13.82
N GLU A 96 8.89 9.08 -12.62
CA GLU A 96 7.82 8.13 -12.33
C GLU A 96 6.46 8.83 -12.32
N CYS A 97 6.37 10.02 -11.73
CA CYS A 97 5.15 10.84 -11.76
C CYS A 97 4.73 11.20 -13.19
N ALA A 98 5.69 11.60 -14.05
CA ALA A 98 5.41 11.91 -15.45
C ALA A 98 4.95 10.66 -16.23
N ALA A 99 5.58 9.51 -16.01
CA ALA A 99 5.20 8.25 -16.64
C ALA A 99 3.77 7.85 -16.29
N VAL A 100 3.39 7.92 -15.00
CA VAL A 100 2.03 7.60 -14.56
C VAL A 100 1.02 8.58 -15.12
N ARG A 101 1.25 9.89 -15.06
CA ARG A 101 0.36 10.90 -15.66
C ARG A 101 0.10 10.69 -17.15
N HIS A 102 1.15 10.26 -17.87
CA HIS A 102 1.04 10.03 -19.31
C HIS A 102 0.29 8.76 -19.67
N GLN A 103 0.58 7.66 -18.96
CA GLN A 103 0.04 6.33 -19.30
C GLN A 103 -1.29 6.01 -18.61
N LEU A 104 -1.53 6.60 -17.43
CA LEU A 104 -2.71 6.37 -16.61
C LEU A 104 -3.38 7.70 -16.22
N PRO A 105 -4.01 8.40 -17.17
CA PRO A 105 -4.56 9.75 -16.95
C PRO A 105 -5.69 9.80 -15.89
N ASP A 106 -6.31 8.66 -15.59
CA ASP A 106 -7.35 8.55 -14.57
C ASP A 106 -6.78 8.53 -13.13
N VAL A 107 -5.49 8.22 -12.97
CA VAL A 107 -4.81 8.20 -11.67
C VAL A 107 -4.46 9.64 -11.27
N GLU A 108 -4.87 10.04 -10.08
CA GLU A 108 -4.41 11.30 -9.50
C GLU A 108 -2.95 11.17 -9.01
N VAL A 109 -2.06 12.02 -9.52
CA VAL A 109 -0.62 11.92 -9.24
C VAL A 109 -0.14 13.10 -8.44
N ILE A 110 0.37 12.82 -7.24
CA ILE A 110 1.01 13.79 -6.36
C ILE A 110 2.51 13.54 -6.35
N GLN A 111 3.24 14.59 -6.66
CA GLN A 111 4.68 14.57 -6.50
C GLN A 111 5.06 15.04 -5.10
N VAL A 112 5.81 14.21 -4.39
CA VAL A 112 6.33 14.56 -3.07
C VAL A 112 7.33 15.71 -3.19
N PRO A 113 7.18 16.78 -2.39
CA PRO A 113 8.11 17.90 -2.42
C PRO A 113 9.55 17.47 -2.06
N SER A 114 10.54 18.11 -2.69
CA SER A 114 11.96 17.87 -2.38
C SER A 114 12.36 18.36 -0.98
N ARG A 115 11.63 19.33 -0.44
CA ARG A 115 11.85 19.85 0.91
C ARG A 115 11.10 19.01 1.93
N ALA A 116 11.83 18.30 2.79
CA ALA A 116 11.24 17.39 3.76
C ALA A 116 10.16 18.04 4.65
N VAL A 117 10.30 19.33 4.99
CA VAL A 117 9.32 20.08 5.80
C VAL A 117 7.93 20.17 5.13
N GLU A 118 7.85 20.07 3.81
CA GLU A 118 6.60 20.18 3.04
C GLU A 118 5.94 18.81 2.82
N VAL A 119 6.67 17.71 3.04
CA VAL A 119 6.18 16.35 2.81
C VAL A 119 4.92 16.01 3.61
N PRO A 120 4.78 16.34 4.90
CA PRO A 120 3.58 16.00 5.66
C PRO A 120 2.30 16.62 5.13
N SER A 121 2.38 17.80 4.51
CA SER A 121 1.24 18.56 4.00
C SER A 121 0.95 18.34 2.51
N CYS A 122 1.74 17.54 1.80
CA CYS A 122 1.55 17.37 0.35
C CYS A 122 0.19 16.72 -0.03
N LEU A 123 -0.49 16.11 0.92
CA LEU A 123 -1.81 15.49 0.75
C LEU A 123 -2.98 16.37 1.23
N ASP A 124 -2.73 17.52 1.84
CA ASP A 124 -3.77 18.30 2.54
C ASP A 124 -4.78 18.97 1.60
N HIS A 125 -4.46 19.14 0.33
CA HIS A 125 -5.32 19.84 -0.64
C HIS A 125 -6.10 18.89 -1.56
N LEU A 126 -6.10 17.60 -1.28
CA LEU A 126 -6.82 16.63 -2.09
C LEU A 126 -8.27 16.51 -1.65
N VAL A 127 -9.16 17.09 -2.42
CA VAL A 127 -10.61 17.02 -2.19
C VAL A 127 -11.09 15.57 -2.07
N ARG A 128 -10.50 14.65 -2.83
CA ARG A 128 -10.80 13.20 -2.77
C ARG A 128 -10.48 12.57 -1.43
N LEU A 129 -9.54 13.12 -0.67
CA LEU A 129 -9.16 12.64 0.66
C LEU A 129 -9.95 13.32 1.78
N GLU A 130 -10.79 14.31 1.46
CA GLU A 130 -11.68 14.99 2.40
C GLU A 130 -12.98 14.18 2.59
N LEU A 131 -12.90 13.03 3.25
CA LEU A 131 -14.09 12.31 3.70
C LEU A 131 -14.65 12.97 4.95
N LEU A 132 -15.91 13.43 4.86
CA LEU A 132 -16.61 14.09 5.97
C LEU A 132 -16.98 13.13 7.11
N SER A 133 -17.14 11.83 6.82
CA SER A 133 -17.38 10.79 7.83
C SER A 133 -17.06 9.40 7.29
N LEU A 134 -16.51 8.54 8.15
CA LEU A 134 -16.40 7.11 7.90
C LEU A 134 -17.74 6.44 8.15
N THR A 135 -18.28 5.80 7.16
CA THR A 135 -19.41 4.88 7.37
C THR A 135 -18.90 3.56 7.97
N ALA A 136 -19.78 2.83 8.67
CA ALA A 136 -19.44 1.48 9.12
C ALA A 136 -19.05 0.56 7.94
N GLU A 137 -19.67 0.78 6.79
CA GLU A 137 -19.42 0.07 5.54
C GLU A 137 -17.98 0.28 5.01
N ASP A 138 -17.43 1.49 5.13
CA ASP A 138 -16.05 1.78 4.70
C ASP A 138 -15.01 1.05 5.57
N ARG A 139 -15.28 0.92 6.86
CA ARG A 139 -14.43 0.13 7.79
C ARG A 139 -14.51 -1.36 7.50
N GLU A 140 -15.69 -1.88 7.17
CA GLU A 140 -15.88 -3.28 6.84
C GLU A 140 -15.20 -3.64 5.51
N LYS A 141 -15.21 -2.75 4.51
CA LYS A 141 -14.50 -2.96 3.24
C LYS A 141 -13.01 -3.20 3.45
N THR A 142 -12.35 -2.38 4.24
CA THR A 142 -10.92 -2.54 4.53
C THR A 142 -10.63 -3.90 5.19
N ALA A 143 -11.46 -4.30 6.17
CA ALA A 143 -11.34 -5.61 6.83
C ALA A 143 -11.64 -6.77 5.88
N MET A 144 -12.59 -6.61 4.96
CA MET A 144 -12.93 -7.61 3.94
C MET A 144 -11.76 -7.83 2.97
N TYR A 145 -11.13 -6.78 2.46
CA TYR A 145 -9.96 -6.89 1.59
C TYR A 145 -8.78 -7.57 2.29
N ALA A 146 -8.53 -7.27 3.57
CA ALA A 146 -7.49 -7.94 4.34
C ALA A 146 -7.75 -9.45 4.46
N ARG A 147 -8.98 -9.85 4.78
CA ARG A 147 -9.39 -11.27 4.88
C ARG A 147 -9.33 -11.99 3.54
N GLU A 148 -9.77 -11.35 2.46
CA GLU A 148 -9.73 -11.96 1.12
C GLU A 148 -8.28 -12.20 0.68
N ARG A 149 -7.37 -11.27 0.96
CA ARG A 149 -5.94 -11.44 0.69
C ARG A 149 -5.32 -12.59 1.50
N GLU A 150 -5.67 -12.72 2.79
CA GLU A 150 -5.21 -13.86 3.60
C GLU A 150 -5.73 -15.19 3.04
N ARG A 151 -6.97 -15.21 2.57
CA ARG A 151 -7.57 -16.37 1.92
C ARG A 151 -6.86 -16.71 0.62
N GLN A 152 -6.58 -15.71 -0.22
CA GLN A 152 -5.88 -15.88 -1.50
C GLN A 152 -4.46 -16.40 -1.28
N ALA A 153 -3.69 -15.79 -0.36
CA ALA A 153 -2.35 -16.22 0.00
C ALA A 153 -2.32 -17.65 0.57
N PHE A 154 -3.36 -18.04 1.32
CA PHE A 154 -3.53 -19.42 1.80
C PHE A 154 -3.78 -20.40 0.66
N ILE A 155 -4.62 -20.03 -0.32
CA ILE A 155 -4.91 -20.85 -1.51
C ILE A 155 -3.64 -21.03 -2.35
N GLU A 156 -2.91 -19.96 -2.63
CA GLU A 156 -1.68 -19.99 -3.41
C GLU A 156 -0.57 -20.79 -2.69
N GLY A 157 -0.42 -20.60 -1.39
CA GLY A 157 0.52 -21.38 -0.57
C GLY A 157 0.16 -22.87 -0.50
N ALA A 158 -1.12 -23.20 -0.45
CA ALA A 158 -1.61 -24.59 -0.48
C ALA A 158 -1.45 -25.22 -1.87
N ALA A 159 -1.67 -24.49 -2.94
CA ALA A 159 -1.46 -24.95 -4.32
C ALA A 159 0.01 -25.21 -4.62
N SER A 160 0.91 -24.41 -4.05
CA SER A 160 2.37 -24.59 -4.18
C SER A 160 2.93 -25.75 -3.34
N ALA A 161 2.23 -26.10 -2.24
CA ALA A 161 2.67 -27.14 -1.31
C ALA A 161 2.09 -28.55 -1.57
N SER A 162 1.03 -28.66 -2.38
CA SER A 162 0.33 -29.93 -2.61
C SER A 162 0.21 -30.28 -4.08
N GLY A 163 0.95 -31.30 -4.48
CA GLY A 163 0.70 -32.01 -5.74
C GLY A 163 -0.55 -32.91 -5.70
N SER A 164 -1.46 -32.78 -4.72
CA SER A 164 -2.67 -33.62 -4.59
C SER A 164 -3.86 -32.85 -4.02
N SER A 165 -4.95 -32.86 -4.79
CA SER A 165 -6.24 -32.23 -4.46
C SER A 165 -6.90 -32.72 -3.15
N ALA A 166 -6.57 -33.90 -2.66
CA ALA A 166 -7.15 -34.50 -1.45
C ALA A 166 -6.66 -33.84 -0.17
N ASP A 167 -5.38 -33.46 -0.12
CA ASP A 167 -4.77 -32.81 1.05
C ASP A 167 -5.27 -31.36 1.27
N TYR A 168 -5.67 -30.72 0.19
CA TYR A 168 -6.26 -29.38 0.19
C TYR A 168 -7.61 -29.32 0.90
N LEU A 169 -8.51 -30.26 0.60
CA LEU A 169 -9.86 -30.31 1.18
C LEU A 169 -9.82 -30.63 2.68
N GLN A 170 -8.87 -31.44 3.14
CA GLN A 170 -8.72 -31.80 4.53
C GLN A 170 -8.22 -30.62 5.40
N ARG A 171 -7.36 -29.74 4.87
CA ARG A 171 -6.88 -28.52 5.55
C ARG A 171 -7.95 -27.42 5.62
N LEU A 172 -8.83 -27.33 4.64
CA LEU A 172 -9.98 -26.42 4.65
C LEU A 172 -11.00 -26.78 5.75
N GLN A 173 -11.28 -28.07 5.94
CA GLN A 173 -12.23 -28.52 6.95
C GLN A 173 -11.75 -28.31 8.39
N MET A 174 -10.45 -28.34 8.67
CA MET A 174 -9.89 -28.12 10.00
C MET A 174 -9.90 -26.64 10.48
N ARG A 175 -10.12 -25.67 9.59
CA ARG A 175 -10.18 -24.24 9.95
C ARG A 175 -11.60 -23.66 10.04
N MET A 176 -12.61 -24.45 9.76
CA MET A 176 -14.04 -24.07 9.88
C MET A 176 -14.71 -24.56 11.19
N GLN A 177 -13.95 -25.10 12.12
CA GLN A 177 -14.32 -25.37 13.51
C GLN A 177 -13.55 -24.39 14.41
#